data_b1681c90a51c95d5264e3c617ed0af9e
#
_entry.id   b1681c90a51c95d5264e3c617ed0af9e
#
_cell.length_a   1.000
_cell.length_b   1.000
_cell.length_c   1.000
_cell.angle_alpha   90.00
_cell.angle_beta   90.00
_cell.angle_gamma   90.00
#
_symmetry.space_group_name_H-M   'P 1'
#
loop_
_entity.id
_entity.type
_entity.pdbx_description
1 polymer ?
#
loop_
_entity_poly.entity_id
_entity_poly.type
_entity_poly.pdbx_seq_one_letter_code
_entity_poly.pdbx_strand_id
1 'polypeptide(L)'
;MILIQQNHQAMKRKLRPQQQPTSKYKSKFESQFADDLKKKKLIFTYETLSIDYEITCTYKPDFILNSFIVETKGYFSKQDRRKHLAIKEKRPDLDIRFCFQNSRTKLSKAKNSISYAKWCERHGFQY
;
A
#
# COMPACT_ATOMS: atom_id res chain seq x y z
N MET A 1 6.42 20.11 -20.28
CA MET A 1 7.70 19.81 -20.98
C MET A 1 8.95 20.37 -20.32
N ILE A 2 8.92 21.53 -19.70
CA ILE A 2 10.10 22.19 -19.07
C ILE A 2 10.56 21.51 -17.76
N LEU A 3 9.66 20.96 -16.97
CA LEU A 3 9.96 20.26 -15.70
C LEU A 3 10.77 18.95 -15.85
N ILE A 4 10.65 18.28 -16.99
CA ILE A 4 11.39 17.04 -17.29
C ILE A 4 12.87 17.32 -17.58
N GLN A 5 13.18 18.48 -18.15
CA GLN A 5 14.56 18.83 -18.53
C GLN A 5 15.43 19.26 -17.35
N GLN A 6 14.86 19.92 -16.35
CA GLN A 6 15.64 20.38 -15.17
C GLN A 6 16.04 19.25 -14.23
N ASN A 7 15.20 18.21 -14.09
CA ASN A 7 15.55 17.04 -13.30
C ASN A 7 16.55 16.09 -13.97
N HIS A 8 16.75 16.23 -15.28
CA HIS A 8 17.60 15.31 -16.04
C HIS A 8 19.11 15.52 -15.75
N GLN A 9 19.54 16.73 -15.43
CA GLN A 9 20.96 17.00 -15.11
C GLN A 9 21.34 16.54 -13.70
N ALA A 10 20.43 16.61 -12.75
CA ALA A 10 20.66 16.11 -11.37
C ALA A 10 20.69 14.57 -11.32
N MET A 11 19.92 13.90 -12.17
CA MET A 11 19.89 12.44 -12.27
C MET A 11 21.13 11.83 -12.95
N LYS A 12 21.80 12.55 -13.86
CA LYS A 12 22.96 12.03 -14.60
C LYS A 12 24.15 11.64 -13.71
N ARG A 13 24.23 12.15 -12.48
CA ARG A 13 25.36 11.86 -11.58
C ARG A 13 25.20 10.59 -10.72
N LYS A 14 24.02 9.96 -10.65
CA LYS A 14 23.76 8.79 -9.78
C LYS A 14 23.36 7.50 -10.51
N LEU A 15 23.11 7.55 -11.81
CA LEU A 15 22.61 6.40 -12.55
C LEU A 15 23.74 5.75 -13.36
N ARG A 16 24.27 4.63 -12.86
CA ARG A 16 25.00 3.69 -13.74
C ARG A 16 24.00 3.12 -14.73
N PRO A 17 24.30 3.09 -16.04
CA PRO A 17 23.44 2.44 -17.02
C PRO A 17 23.42 0.94 -16.72
N GLN A 18 22.40 0.48 -16.01
CA GLN A 18 22.10 -0.95 -15.97
C GLN A 18 21.35 -1.27 -17.27
N GLN A 19 21.88 -2.21 -18.03
CA GLN A 19 21.14 -2.80 -19.14
C GLN A 19 19.84 -3.39 -18.56
N GLN A 20 18.70 -2.78 -18.89
CA GLN A 20 17.42 -3.32 -18.50
C GLN A 20 17.16 -4.63 -19.25
N PRO A 21 16.76 -5.69 -18.55
CA PRO A 21 16.25 -6.86 -19.22
C PRO A 21 15.04 -6.43 -20.08
N THR A 22 14.82 -7.09 -21.19
CA THR A 22 13.71 -6.92 -22.15
C THR A 22 12.33 -7.17 -21.52
N SER A 23 12.13 -6.78 -20.29
CA SER A 23 10.91 -7.01 -19.52
C SER A 23 9.92 -5.89 -19.78
N LYS A 24 8.91 -6.25 -20.29
CA LYS A 24 7.52 -5.83 -20.41
C LYS A 24 7.17 -4.59 -19.57
N TYR A 25 7.02 -3.47 -20.24
CA TYR A 25 6.29 -2.34 -19.69
C TYR A 25 4.90 -2.78 -19.24
N LYS A 26 4.36 -2.17 -18.18
CA LYS A 26 3.06 -2.56 -17.60
C LYS A 26 1.86 -2.26 -18.50
N SER A 27 2.04 -1.38 -19.50
CA SER A 27 1.01 -1.04 -20.47
C SER A 27 1.58 -0.83 -21.88
N LYS A 28 0.70 -0.93 -22.89
CA LYS A 28 1.07 -0.59 -24.27
C LYS A 28 1.48 0.87 -24.40
N PHE A 29 0.85 1.77 -23.66
CA PHE A 29 1.18 3.19 -23.68
C PHE A 29 2.60 3.46 -23.14
N GLU A 30 2.99 2.81 -22.05
CA GLU A 30 4.36 2.92 -21.53
C GLU A 30 5.39 2.39 -22.52
N SER A 31 5.09 1.28 -23.20
CA SER A 31 5.94 0.73 -24.27
C SER A 31 6.11 1.72 -25.41
N GLN A 32 5.03 2.32 -25.90
CA GLN A 32 5.06 3.33 -26.96
C GLN A 32 5.87 4.55 -26.55
N PHE A 33 5.67 5.03 -25.32
CA PHE A 33 6.42 6.17 -24.79
C PHE A 33 7.93 5.87 -24.69
N ALA A 34 8.30 4.66 -24.24
CA ALA A 34 9.69 4.23 -24.21
C ALA A 34 10.32 4.19 -25.61
N ASP A 35 9.58 3.74 -26.62
CA ASP A 35 10.05 3.73 -28.00
C ASP A 35 10.22 5.15 -28.55
N ASP A 36 9.35 6.08 -28.20
CA ASP A 36 9.50 7.48 -28.57
C ASP A 36 10.72 8.14 -27.91
N LEU A 37 11.01 7.80 -26.66
CA LEU A 37 12.23 8.24 -25.97
C LEU A 37 13.48 7.72 -26.69
N LYS A 38 13.48 6.43 -27.10
CA LYS A 38 14.59 5.82 -27.87
C LYS A 38 14.78 6.52 -29.23
N LYS A 39 13.70 6.77 -29.99
CA LYS A 39 13.75 7.48 -31.27
C LYS A 39 14.37 8.87 -31.11
N LYS A 40 14.06 9.55 -30.00
CA LYS A 40 14.64 10.86 -29.67
C LYS A 40 16.05 10.77 -29.05
N LYS A 41 16.63 9.57 -28.97
CA LYS A 41 17.95 9.31 -28.37
C LYS A 41 18.08 9.81 -26.93
N LEU A 42 16.97 9.80 -26.16
CA LEU A 42 16.96 10.17 -24.76
C LEU A 42 17.29 8.94 -23.90
N ILE A 43 18.19 9.13 -22.95
CA ILE A 43 18.54 8.09 -21.98
C ILE A 43 17.49 8.10 -20.87
N PHE A 44 16.93 6.95 -20.57
CA PHE A 44 15.94 6.81 -19.51
C PHE A 44 16.12 5.48 -18.75
N THR A 45 15.55 5.41 -17.59
CA THR A 45 15.34 4.19 -16.82
C THR A 45 13.84 4.00 -16.58
N TYR A 46 13.42 2.76 -16.33
CA TYR A 46 12.03 2.44 -16.12
C TYR A 46 11.86 1.75 -14.74
N GLU A 47 11.06 2.34 -13.87
CA GLU A 47 10.76 1.84 -12.52
C GLU A 47 11.99 1.48 -11.65
N THR A 48 13.09 2.19 -11.83
CA THR A 48 14.33 1.94 -11.06
C THR A 48 14.46 2.83 -9.83
N LEU A 49 13.60 3.84 -9.69
CA LEU A 49 13.59 4.76 -8.56
C LEU A 49 12.42 4.45 -7.64
N SER A 50 12.69 4.23 -6.37
CA SER A 50 11.68 4.16 -5.30
C SER A 50 11.71 5.44 -4.48
N ILE A 51 10.55 6.03 -4.27
CA ILE A 51 10.38 7.24 -3.47
C ILE A 51 9.38 6.94 -2.37
N ASP A 52 9.82 7.05 -1.12
CA ASP A 52 8.93 6.93 0.03
C ASP A 52 8.11 8.20 0.18
N TYR A 53 6.83 8.05 0.49
CA TYR A 53 5.95 9.15 0.79
C TYR A 53 4.94 8.74 1.87
N GLU A 54 4.48 9.74 2.63
CA GLU A 54 3.50 9.55 3.69
C GLU A 54 2.17 10.19 3.33
N ILE A 55 1.08 9.53 3.72
CA ILE A 55 -0.28 10.04 3.56
C ILE A 55 -0.91 10.16 4.94
N THR A 56 -1.37 11.36 5.28
CA THR A 56 -2.15 11.59 6.50
C THR A 56 -3.61 11.23 6.26
N CYS A 57 -4.12 10.28 7.03
CA CYS A 57 -5.51 9.83 7.00
C CYS A 57 -6.20 10.12 8.32
N THR A 58 -7.52 10.30 8.26
CA THR A 58 -8.38 10.46 9.44
C THR A 58 -9.19 9.19 9.67
N TYR A 59 -9.23 8.73 10.92
CA TYR A 59 -10.02 7.60 11.35
C TYR A 59 -11.25 8.09 12.15
N LYS A 60 -12.42 7.62 11.75
CA LYS A 60 -13.67 7.84 12.49
C LYS A 60 -14.18 6.49 12.95
N PRO A 61 -14.19 6.23 14.28
CA PRO A 61 -14.73 4.99 14.83
C PRO A 61 -16.22 4.81 14.54
N ASP A 62 -16.67 3.56 14.38
CA ASP A 62 -18.10 3.26 14.24
C ASP A 62 -18.86 3.60 15.52
N PHE A 63 -18.39 3.09 16.65
CA PHE A 63 -19.04 3.30 17.95
C PHE A 63 -18.01 3.55 19.05
N ILE A 64 -18.35 4.45 19.96
CA ILE A 64 -17.57 4.71 21.17
C ILE A 64 -18.44 4.31 22.37
N LEU A 65 -17.99 3.34 23.15
CA LEU A 65 -18.68 2.83 24.34
C LEU A 65 -17.79 3.03 25.56
N ASN A 66 -18.22 3.92 26.47
CA ASN A 66 -17.48 4.21 27.70
C ASN A 66 -15.97 4.45 27.43
N SER A 67 -15.15 3.43 27.64
CA SER A 67 -13.68 3.51 27.53
C SER A 67 -13.10 2.80 26.31
N PHE A 68 -13.91 2.21 25.44
CA PHE A 68 -13.43 1.47 24.28
C PHE A 68 -14.23 1.78 23.01
N ILE A 69 -13.61 1.49 21.89
CA ILE A 69 -14.14 1.66 20.54
C ILE A 69 -14.61 0.30 20.01
N VAL A 70 -15.76 0.28 19.35
CA VAL A 70 -16.24 -0.92 18.63
C VAL A 70 -16.26 -0.61 17.14
N GLU A 71 -15.57 -1.45 16.38
CA GLU A 71 -15.60 -1.49 14.92
C GLU A 71 -16.45 -2.67 14.45
N THR A 72 -17.49 -2.39 13.70
CA THR A 72 -18.36 -3.43 13.13
C THR A 72 -17.91 -3.80 11.72
N LYS A 73 -17.75 -5.10 11.45
CA LYS A 73 -17.29 -5.57 10.14
C LYS A 73 -18.09 -6.79 9.65
N GLY A 74 -18.76 -6.62 8.52
CA GLY A 74 -19.22 -7.76 7.72
C GLY A 74 -18.08 -8.32 6.87
N TYR A 75 -17.44 -7.45 6.09
CA TYR A 75 -16.24 -7.78 5.31
C TYR A 75 -15.01 -7.05 5.89
N PHE A 76 -13.95 -7.79 6.15
CA PHE A 76 -12.72 -7.28 6.74
C PHE A 76 -11.60 -7.26 5.70
N SER A 77 -11.54 -6.18 4.93
CA SER A 77 -10.64 -6.04 3.80
C SER A 77 -9.16 -5.95 4.22
N LYS A 78 -8.26 -6.16 3.26
CA LYS A 78 -6.83 -5.91 3.47
C LYS A 78 -6.56 -4.44 3.85
N GLN A 79 -7.31 -3.52 3.26
CA GLN A 79 -7.20 -2.09 3.55
C GLN A 79 -7.64 -1.77 4.98
N ASP A 80 -8.75 -2.37 5.46
CA ASP A 80 -9.17 -2.23 6.87
C ASP A 80 -8.09 -2.71 7.83
N ARG A 81 -7.53 -3.88 7.56
CA ARG A 81 -6.48 -4.45 8.41
C ARG A 81 -5.24 -3.55 8.48
N ARG A 82 -4.77 -3.04 7.33
CA ARG A 82 -3.64 -2.10 7.28
C ARG A 82 -3.94 -0.81 8.04
N LYS A 83 -5.14 -0.26 7.86
CA LYS A 83 -5.60 0.93 8.58
C LYS A 83 -5.54 0.73 10.10
N HIS A 84 -6.12 -0.35 10.60
CA HIS A 84 -6.17 -0.59 12.05
C HIS A 84 -4.79 -0.91 12.66
N LEU A 85 -3.89 -1.54 11.91
CA LEU A 85 -2.50 -1.71 12.35
C LEU A 85 -1.78 -0.36 12.46
N ALA A 86 -1.94 0.52 11.48
CA ALA A 86 -1.36 1.86 11.52
C ALA A 86 -1.92 2.71 12.66
N ILE A 87 -3.24 2.62 12.92
CA ILE A 87 -3.87 3.31 14.06
C ILE A 87 -3.30 2.78 15.38
N LYS A 88 -3.20 1.46 15.54
CA LYS A 88 -2.66 0.84 16.75
C LYS A 88 -1.21 1.24 17.01
N GLU A 89 -0.39 1.31 15.98
CA GLU A 89 1.00 1.77 16.08
C GLU A 89 1.08 3.22 16.55
N LYS A 90 0.27 4.10 15.95
CA LYS A 90 0.27 5.53 16.27
C LYS A 90 -0.44 5.87 17.58
N ARG A 91 -1.48 5.12 17.93
CA ARG A 91 -2.31 5.32 19.12
C ARG A 91 -2.51 4.01 19.88
N PRO A 92 -1.44 3.49 20.52
CA PRO A 92 -1.50 2.23 21.28
C PRO A 92 -2.38 2.33 22.53
N ASP A 93 -2.73 3.56 22.93
CA ASP A 93 -3.63 3.86 24.04
C ASP A 93 -5.11 3.56 23.75
N LEU A 94 -5.50 3.44 22.47
CA LEU A 94 -6.89 3.17 22.09
C LEU A 94 -7.23 1.68 22.23
N ASP A 95 -8.28 1.40 23.00
CA ASP A 95 -8.89 0.05 23.08
C ASP A 95 -9.92 -0.09 21.95
N ILE A 96 -9.48 -0.67 20.83
CA ILE A 96 -10.31 -0.93 19.65
C ILE A 96 -10.66 -2.41 19.63
N ARG A 97 -11.96 -2.70 19.60
CA ARG A 97 -12.52 -4.05 19.58
C ARG A 97 -13.37 -4.25 18.32
N PHE A 98 -13.22 -5.40 17.68
CA PHE A 98 -13.99 -5.72 16.48
C PHE A 98 -15.27 -6.48 16.84
N CYS A 99 -16.35 -6.12 16.16
CA CYS A 99 -17.59 -6.90 16.17
C CYS A 99 -17.83 -7.41 14.74
N PHE A 100 -17.46 -8.65 14.49
CA PHE A 100 -17.64 -9.26 13.16
C PHE A 100 -19.03 -9.87 13.01
N GLN A 101 -19.63 -9.75 11.83
CA GLN A 101 -20.82 -10.51 11.50
C GLN A 101 -20.55 -12.02 11.60
N ASN A 102 -19.35 -12.45 11.18
CA ASN A 102 -18.86 -13.82 11.37
C ASN A 102 -17.34 -13.81 11.53
N SER A 103 -16.86 -13.98 12.75
CA SER A 103 -15.43 -13.98 13.09
C SER A 103 -14.66 -15.16 12.52
N ARG A 104 -15.35 -16.26 12.12
CA ARG A 104 -14.74 -17.45 11.50
C ARG A 104 -14.45 -17.29 10.02
N THR A 105 -14.96 -16.23 9.39
CA THR A 105 -14.68 -15.93 7.97
C THR A 105 -13.18 -15.83 7.74
N LYS A 106 -12.70 -16.49 6.69
CA LYS A 106 -11.29 -16.46 6.31
C LYS A 106 -10.95 -15.18 5.55
N LEU A 107 -9.73 -14.71 5.72
CA LEU A 107 -9.22 -13.49 5.05
C LEU A 107 -9.14 -13.64 3.52
N SER A 108 -8.98 -14.85 3.03
CA SER A 108 -8.92 -15.15 1.60
C SER A 108 -9.36 -16.59 1.33
N LYS A 109 -9.49 -16.93 0.03
CA LYS A 109 -9.79 -18.31 -0.42
C LYS A 109 -8.60 -19.27 -0.35
N ALA A 110 -7.40 -18.78 -0.02
CA ALA A 110 -6.21 -19.61 0.07
C ALA A 110 -6.37 -20.69 1.16
N LYS A 111 -5.84 -21.90 0.91
CA LYS A 111 -5.95 -23.06 1.82
C LYS A 111 -5.46 -22.73 3.23
N ASN A 112 -4.36 -21.99 3.34
CA ASN A 112 -3.72 -21.62 4.61
C ASN A 112 -4.18 -20.26 5.15
N SER A 113 -5.27 -19.71 4.62
CA SER A 113 -5.80 -18.42 5.09
C SER A 113 -6.36 -18.56 6.50
N ILE A 114 -6.04 -17.59 7.34
CA ILE A 114 -6.54 -17.49 8.71
C ILE A 114 -7.90 -16.79 8.76
N SER A 115 -8.64 -17.00 9.85
CA SER A 115 -9.91 -16.30 10.10
C SER A 115 -9.70 -14.85 10.58
N TYR A 116 -10.77 -14.07 10.57
CA TYR A 116 -10.81 -12.73 11.16
C TYR A 116 -10.43 -12.77 12.64
N ALA A 117 -11.01 -13.71 13.39
CA ALA A 117 -10.67 -13.95 14.79
C ALA A 117 -9.17 -14.20 14.98
N LYS A 118 -8.62 -15.10 14.20
CA LYS A 118 -7.18 -15.45 14.29
C LYS A 118 -6.27 -14.28 13.93
N TRP A 119 -6.68 -13.45 12.99
CA TRP A 119 -5.97 -12.21 12.69
C TRP A 119 -5.97 -11.25 13.89
N CYS A 120 -7.13 -11.07 14.55
CA CYS A 120 -7.24 -10.25 15.75
C CYS A 120 -6.35 -10.76 16.88
N GLU A 121 -6.35 -12.07 17.14
CA GLU A 121 -5.47 -12.68 18.15
C GLU A 121 -3.99 -12.41 17.87
N ARG A 122 -3.56 -12.56 16.61
CA ARG A 122 -2.17 -12.32 16.21
C ARG A 122 -1.73 -10.87 16.38
N HIS A 123 -2.65 -9.94 16.22
CA HIS A 123 -2.35 -8.51 16.27
C HIS A 123 -2.80 -7.82 17.57
N GLY A 124 -3.28 -8.60 18.54
CA GLY A 124 -3.66 -8.09 19.86
C GLY A 124 -4.91 -7.22 19.85
N PHE A 125 -5.89 -7.53 19.01
CA PHE A 125 -7.22 -6.95 19.05
C PHE A 125 -8.20 -7.89 19.70
N GLN A 126 -9.13 -7.33 20.47
CA GLN A 126 -10.30 -8.06 20.97
C GLN A 126 -11.40 -8.12 19.91
N TYR A 127 -12.24 -9.15 19.95
CA TYR A 127 -13.36 -9.35 19.03
C TYR A 127 -14.50 -10.13 19.68
#